data_3dabe90d2290f1187ba6824ebec37570
#
_entry.id   3dabe90d2290f1187ba6824ebec37570
#
_cell.length_a   1.000
_cell.length_b   1.000
_cell.length_c   1.000
_cell.angle_alpha   90.00
_cell.angle_beta   90.00
_cell.angle_gamma   90.00
#
_symmetry.space_group_name_H-M   'P 1'
#
loop_
_entity.id
_entity.type
_entity.pdbx_description
1 polymer ?
#
loop_
_entity_poly.entity_id
_entity_poly.type
_entity_poly.pdbx_seq_one_letter_code
_entity_poly.pdbx_strand_id
1 'polypeptide(L)'
;MTHYLIDIRMMGSVKNQIRNLSNHLAEKFNLGNKRVIPHITLAGPFSTTDEQKLVKDFTRICTNQKEIPKYELGGYGFFDDSRVVFITITPDENLKQFRYQLSHALFPYCSLRNYDLDSADGFMFHSTLAMKLDWLTFQRIKWYFRRQESVIYRHHPIRATLLRNSRILFEYDFIQERMLSRAQALSRATMKRDFDILKVWDDGSWESG
;
A
#
# COMPACT_ATOMS: atom_id res chain seq x y z
N MET A 1 7.55 21.79 6.84
CA MET A 1 7.68 20.58 7.67
C MET A 1 7.84 19.38 6.73
N THR A 2 8.79 18.50 6.98
CA THR A 2 9.02 17.32 6.15
C THR A 2 8.01 16.23 6.52
N HIS A 3 7.32 15.68 5.53
CA HIS A 3 6.35 14.61 5.73
C HIS A 3 6.88 13.28 5.18
N TYR A 4 6.65 12.24 5.95
CA TYR A 4 7.01 10.87 5.61
C TYR A 4 5.75 10.00 5.49
N LEU A 5 5.84 8.97 4.69
CA LEU A 5 4.83 7.94 4.53
C LEU A 5 5.55 6.61 4.31
N ILE A 6 5.07 5.55 4.93
CA ILE A 6 5.49 4.18 4.62
C ILE A 6 4.32 3.48 3.97
N ASP A 7 4.56 2.94 2.78
CA ASP A 7 3.55 2.23 2.01
C ASP A 7 4.10 0.96 1.34
N ILE A 8 3.19 0.15 0.84
CA ILE A 8 3.46 -0.90 -0.14
C ILE A 8 2.99 -0.37 -1.49
N ARG A 9 3.92 -0.16 -2.41
CA ARG A 9 3.58 0.20 -3.78
C ARG A 9 3.08 -1.02 -4.53
N MET A 10 1.88 -0.92 -5.05
CA MET A 10 1.36 -1.97 -5.92
C MET A 10 2.07 -1.95 -7.27
N MET A 11 2.40 -3.13 -7.80
CA MET A 11 3.15 -3.30 -9.03
C MET A 11 2.45 -4.32 -9.95
N GLY A 12 2.94 -4.47 -11.18
CA GLY A 12 2.46 -5.47 -12.12
C GLY A 12 0.97 -5.35 -12.49
N SER A 13 0.30 -6.48 -12.63
CA SER A 13 -1.10 -6.58 -13.03
C SER A 13 -2.04 -5.89 -12.05
N VAL A 14 -1.85 -6.07 -10.75
CA VAL A 14 -2.69 -5.47 -9.70
C VAL A 14 -2.70 -3.95 -9.75
N LYS A 15 -1.53 -3.34 -9.95
CA LYS A 15 -1.43 -1.90 -10.14
C LYS A 15 -2.28 -1.44 -11.33
N ASN A 16 -2.20 -2.18 -12.45
CA ASN A 16 -2.96 -1.83 -13.67
C ASN A 16 -4.47 -1.98 -13.45
N GLN A 17 -4.90 -3.03 -12.76
CA GLN A 17 -6.31 -3.27 -12.44
C GLN A 17 -6.89 -2.14 -11.58
N ILE A 18 -6.24 -1.78 -10.47
CA ILE A 18 -6.69 -0.70 -9.59
C ILE A 18 -6.68 0.65 -10.33
N ARG A 19 -5.64 0.88 -11.13
CA ARG A 19 -5.54 2.10 -11.94
C ARG A 19 -6.64 2.21 -12.99
N ASN A 20 -6.95 1.10 -13.67
CA ASN A 20 -8.04 1.06 -14.65
C ASN A 20 -9.39 1.30 -13.98
N LEU A 21 -9.62 0.71 -12.81
CA LEU A 21 -10.84 0.95 -12.03
C LEU A 21 -10.94 2.41 -11.56
N SER A 22 -9.84 2.99 -11.07
CA SER A 22 -9.80 4.41 -10.67
C SER A 22 -10.04 5.33 -11.87
N ASN A 23 -9.46 5.03 -13.04
CA ASN A 23 -9.70 5.79 -14.27
C ASN A 23 -11.16 5.67 -14.73
N HIS A 24 -11.73 4.46 -14.71
CA HIS A 24 -13.14 4.24 -15.04
C HIS A 24 -14.08 5.06 -14.13
N LEU A 25 -13.80 5.12 -12.82
CA LEU A 25 -14.56 5.97 -11.91
C LEU A 25 -14.39 7.46 -12.25
N ALA A 26 -13.16 7.89 -12.56
CA ALA A 26 -12.90 9.27 -12.92
C ALA A 26 -13.65 9.70 -14.17
N GLU A 27 -13.70 8.87 -15.19
CA GLU A 27 -14.45 9.08 -16.42
C GLU A 27 -15.96 9.08 -16.17
N LYS A 28 -16.47 8.02 -15.53
CA LYS A 28 -17.91 7.81 -15.30
C LYS A 28 -18.53 8.90 -14.44
N PHE A 29 -17.81 9.41 -13.45
CA PHE A 29 -18.31 10.39 -12.49
C PHE A 29 -17.69 11.78 -12.64
N ASN A 30 -16.92 11.99 -13.70
CA ASN A 30 -16.26 13.28 -14.02
C ASN A 30 -15.43 13.83 -12.84
N LEU A 31 -14.55 12.98 -12.25
CA LEU A 31 -13.80 13.33 -11.05
C LEU A 31 -12.59 14.25 -11.30
N GLY A 32 -12.39 14.67 -12.55
CA GLY A 32 -11.17 15.37 -12.95
C GLY A 32 -9.94 14.45 -12.99
N ASN A 33 -8.82 14.97 -13.45
CA ASN A 33 -7.63 14.17 -13.78
C ASN A 33 -6.75 13.88 -12.54
N LYS A 34 -7.35 13.40 -11.45
CA LYS A 34 -6.61 13.05 -10.22
C LYS A 34 -6.09 11.62 -10.33
N ARG A 35 -4.84 11.48 -10.78
CA ARG A 35 -4.18 10.16 -10.83
C ARG A 35 -3.94 9.66 -9.41
N VAL A 36 -4.62 8.60 -9.03
CA VAL A 36 -4.32 7.85 -7.82
C VAL A 36 -3.18 6.88 -8.12
N ILE A 37 -2.14 6.90 -7.28
CA ILE A 37 -1.07 5.90 -7.34
C ILE A 37 -1.49 4.75 -6.45
N PRO A 38 -1.74 3.54 -6.98
CA PRO A 38 -2.15 2.40 -6.16
C PRO A 38 -1.08 2.02 -5.13
N HIS A 39 -1.44 2.06 -3.85
CA HIS A 39 -0.58 1.71 -2.72
C HIS A 39 -1.41 1.30 -1.51
N ILE A 40 -0.78 0.63 -0.57
CA ILE A 40 -1.32 0.31 0.75
C ILE A 40 -0.52 1.11 1.77
N THR A 41 -1.16 2.03 2.48
CA THR A 41 -0.50 2.77 3.56
C THR A 41 -0.24 1.83 4.74
N LEU A 42 0.98 1.82 5.25
CA LEU A 42 1.37 1.10 6.46
C LEU A 42 1.49 2.04 7.67
N ALA A 43 2.00 3.26 7.47
CA ALA A 43 2.08 4.29 8.49
C ALA A 43 2.13 5.69 7.87
N GLY A 44 1.36 6.63 8.42
CA GLY A 44 1.43 8.04 8.08
C GLY A 44 0.25 8.60 7.27
N PRO A 45 0.36 9.84 6.79
CA PRO A 45 1.58 10.68 6.78
C PRO A 45 1.96 11.18 8.19
N PHE A 46 3.24 11.19 8.49
CA PHE A 46 3.81 11.64 9.76
C PHE A 46 5.02 12.57 9.55
N SER A 47 5.51 13.17 10.63
CA SER A 47 6.77 13.92 10.65
C SER A 47 7.69 13.41 11.76
N THR A 48 8.99 13.63 11.58
CA THR A 48 10.02 13.35 12.58
C THR A 48 11.17 14.36 12.43
N THR A 49 11.90 14.58 13.50
CA THR A 49 13.15 15.35 13.52
C THR A 49 14.37 14.45 13.35
N ASP A 50 14.21 13.12 13.42
CA ASP A 50 15.28 12.13 13.33
C ASP A 50 15.09 11.21 12.13
N GLU A 51 15.45 11.71 10.93
CA GLU A 51 15.40 10.91 9.69
C GLU A 51 16.38 9.72 9.74
N GLN A 52 17.53 9.89 10.41
CA GLN A 52 18.53 8.81 10.46
C GLN A 52 17.98 7.61 11.25
N LYS A 53 17.36 7.88 12.40
CA LYS A 53 16.69 6.85 13.20
C LYS A 53 15.52 6.21 12.43
N LEU A 54 14.70 7.01 11.72
CA LEU A 54 13.61 6.52 10.88
C LEU A 54 14.12 5.53 9.83
N VAL A 55 15.17 5.87 9.08
CA VAL A 55 15.76 4.99 8.06
C VAL A 55 16.32 3.71 8.69
N LYS A 56 16.99 3.84 9.85
CA LYS A 56 17.56 2.69 10.58
C LYS A 56 16.46 1.74 11.05
N ASP A 57 15.40 2.24 11.67
CA ASP A 57 14.30 1.41 12.18
C ASP A 57 13.51 0.78 11.03
N PHE A 58 13.21 1.54 9.97
CA PHE A 58 12.59 1.00 8.76
C PHE A 58 13.41 -0.15 8.17
N THR A 59 14.72 0.05 7.97
CA THR A 59 15.63 -0.99 7.44
C THR A 59 15.62 -2.23 8.33
N ARG A 60 15.80 -2.06 9.64
CA ARG A 60 15.84 -3.16 10.61
C ARG A 60 14.57 -3.99 10.59
N ILE A 61 13.40 -3.34 10.56
CA ILE A 61 12.11 -4.05 10.58
C ILE A 61 11.88 -4.79 9.27
N CYS A 62 12.20 -4.17 8.14
CA CYS A 62 12.09 -4.82 6.83
C CYS A 62 13.02 -6.03 6.73
N THR A 63 14.27 -5.91 7.17
CA THR A 63 15.27 -7.00 7.12
C THR A 63 14.93 -8.17 8.05
N ASN A 64 14.20 -7.89 9.14
CA ASN A 64 13.77 -8.93 10.08
C ASN A 64 12.50 -9.68 9.62
N GLN A 65 11.88 -9.24 8.55
CA GLN A 65 10.70 -9.91 7.97
C GLN A 65 11.16 -11.21 7.30
N LYS A 66 10.85 -12.35 7.94
CA LYS A 66 11.31 -13.69 7.49
C LYS A 66 10.51 -14.22 6.31
N GLU A 67 9.24 -13.89 6.24
CA GLU A 67 8.33 -14.36 5.20
C GLU A 67 7.79 -13.18 4.43
N ILE A 68 7.66 -13.33 3.12
CA ILE A 68 7.04 -12.30 2.29
C ILE A 68 5.56 -12.21 2.66
N PRO A 69 5.09 -11.04 3.12
CA PRO A 69 3.69 -10.88 3.48
C PRO A 69 2.77 -11.14 2.28
N LYS A 70 1.51 -11.49 2.55
CA LYS A 70 0.49 -11.73 1.52
C LYS A 70 -0.72 -10.85 1.78
N TYR A 71 -1.47 -10.58 0.72
CA TYR A 71 -2.76 -9.90 0.86
C TYR A 71 -3.71 -10.28 -0.26
N GLU A 72 -5.00 -10.17 0.02
CA GLU A 72 -6.06 -10.28 -0.96
C GLU A 72 -6.71 -8.91 -1.18
N LEU A 73 -7.04 -8.62 -2.44
CA LEU A 73 -7.89 -7.48 -2.79
C LEU A 73 -9.30 -7.99 -3.01
N GLY A 74 -10.26 -7.37 -2.38
CA GLY A 74 -11.65 -7.75 -2.60
C GLY A 74 -12.61 -6.82 -1.89
N GLY A 75 -13.72 -6.54 -2.55
CA GLY A 75 -14.72 -5.62 -2.02
C GLY A 75 -14.38 -4.15 -2.19
N TYR A 76 -15.40 -3.34 -1.98
CA TYR A 76 -15.31 -1.89 -2.02
C TYR A 76 -15.69 -1.31 -0.67
N GLY A 77 -14.88 -0.39 -0.18
CA GLY A 77 -15.11 0.28 1.08
C GLY A 77 -15.25 1.79 0.93
N PHE A 78 -15.77 2.42 1.98
CA PHE A 78 -16.11 3.84 1.98
C PHE A 78 -15.78 4.43 3.34
N PHE A 79 -14.97 5.48 3.37
CA PHE A 79 -14.84 6.34 4.53
C PHE A 79 -15.81 7.50 4.37
N ASP A 80 -16.92 7.46 5.09
CA ASP A 80 -18.01 8.43 4.95
C ASP A 80 -17.58 9.85 5.33
N ASP A 81 -16.85 10.01 6.42
CA ASP A 81 -16.39 11.33 6.92
C ASP A 81 -15.46 12.04 5.94
N SER A 82 -14.50 11.32 5.37
CA SER A 82 -13.51 11.84 4.43
C SER A 82 -13.92 11.72 2.97
N ARG A 83 -15.04 11.04 2.69
CA ARG A 83 -15.57 10.77 1.35
C ARG A 83 -14.53 10.16 0.44
N VAL A 84 -13.93 9.08 0.93
CA VAL A 84 -12.95 8.27 0.22
C VAL A 84 -13.59 6.95 -0.20
N VAL A 85 -13.33 6.55 -1.43
CA VAL A 85 -13.70 5.24 -2.00
C VAL A 85 -12.43 4.42 -2.17
N PHE A 86 -12.45 3.18 -1.73
CA PHE A 86 -11.27 2.31 -1.76
C PHE A 86 -11.61 0.85 -2.05
N ILE A 87 -10.60 0.08 -2.44
CA ILE A 87 -10.63 -1.38 -2.42
C ILE A 87 -10.17 -1.84 -1.04
N THR A 88 -10.95 -2.76 -0.46
CA THR A 88 -10.59 -3.42 0.79
C THR A 88 -9.43 -4.39 0.55
N ILE A 89 -8.53 -4.45 1.49
CA ILE A 89 -7.39 -5.35 1.49
C ILE A 89 -7.48 -6.23 2.73
N THR A 90 -7.46 -7.54 2.51
CA THR A 90 -7.37 -8.54 3.56
C THR A 90 -5.91 -8.97 3.66
N PRO A 91 -5.17 -8.51 4.70
CA PRO A 91 -3.79 -8.89 4.91
C PRO A 91 -3.71 -10.30 5.52
N ASP A 92 -2.60 -11.00 5.27
CA ASP A 92 -2.21 -12.14 6.09
C ASP A 92 -1.66 -11.67 7.45
N GLU A 93 -1.38 -12.61 8.34
CA GLU A 93 -0.88 -12.29 9.67
C GLU A 93 0.52 -11.64 9.61
N ASN A 94 1.35 -12.03 8.64
CA ASN A 94 2.68 -11.45 8.45
C ASN A 94 2.60 -9.95 8.08
N LEU A 95 1.67 -9.57 7.21
CA LEU A 95 1.46 -8.15 6.84
C LEU A 95 0.91 -7.34 8.00
N LYS A 96 0.00 -7.90 8.81
CA LYS A 96 -0.52 -7.24 10.00
C LYS A 96 0.60 -6.98 11.00
N GLN A 97 1.39 -7.99 11.32
CA GLN A 97 2.51 -7.89 12.27
C GLN A 97 3.60 -6.95 11.76
N PHE A 98 3.94 -7.01 10.47
CA PHE A 98 4.91 -6.11 9.87
C PHE A 98 4.48 -4.65 10.03
N ARG A 99 3.22 -4.32 9.70
CA ARG A 99 2.66 -2.98 9.88
C ARG A 99 2.67 -2.56 11.35
N TYR A 100 2.25 -3.45 12.25
CA TYR A 100 2.20 -3.19 13.69
C TYR A 100 3.59 -2.88 14.25
N GLN A 101 4.59 -3.66 13.91
CA GLN A 101 5.99 -3.44 14.31
C GLN A 101 6.53 -2.10 13.79
N LEU A 102 6.20 -1.71 12.55
CA LEU A 102 6.56 -0.41 12.01
C LEU A 102 5.98 0.73 12.86
N SER A 103 4.66 0.75 13.08
CA SER A 103 4.02 1.83 13.81
C SER A 103 4.53 1.93 15.27
N HIS A 104 4.71 0.80 15.94
CA HIS A 104 5.23 0.79 17.30
C HIS A 104 6.67 1.28 17.41
N ALA A 105 7.55 0.93 16.48
CA ALA A 105 8.92 1.40 16.46
C ALA A 105 9.01 2.91 16.18
N LEU A 106 8.10 3.44 15.38
CA LEU A 106 8.08 4.85 14.99
C LEU A 106 7.40 5.76 16.04
N PHE A 107 6.46 5.23 16.80
CA PHE A 107 5.64 5.99 17.75
C PHE A 107 6.44 6.88 18.72
N PRO A 108 7.58 6.43 19.31
CA PRO A 108 8.29 7.23 20.31
C PRO A 108 8.90 8.55 19.79
N TYR A 109 9.06 8.71 18.47
CA TYR A 109 9.76 9.88 17.89
C TYR A 109 9.13 10.42 16.60
N CYS A 110 8.02 9.82 16.14
CA CYS A 110 7.28 10.28 14.98
C CYS A 110 5.88 10.75 15.38
N SER A 111 5.36 11.79 14.71
CA SER A 111 4.00 12.29 14.91
C SER A 111 2.98 11.40 14.19
N LEU A 112 2.81 10.17 14.66
CA LEU A 112 1.81 9.25 14.15
C LEU A 112 0.41 9.68 14.58
N ARG A 113 -0.61 9.29 13.81
CA ARG A 113 -2.01 9.51 14.14
C ARG A 113 -2.55 8.33 14.95
N ASN A 114 -3.68 8.52 15.64
CA ASN A 114 -4.28 7.48 16.48
C ASN A 114 -4.52 6.17 15.72
N TYR A 115 -5.02 6.24 14.49
CA TYR A 115 -5.27 5.05 13.70
C TYR A 115 -3.98 4.33 13.23
N ASP A 116 -2.83 5.02 13.23
CA ASP A 116 -1.54 4.36 13.00
C ASP A 116 -1.12 3.49 14.19
N LEU A 117 -1.75 3.68 15.36
CA LEU A 117 -1.48 2.93 16.58
C LEU A 117 -2.50 1.81 16.83
N ASP A 118 -3.49 1.66 15.97
CA ASP A 118 -4.45 0.58 16.07
C ASP A 118 -3.74 -0.77 16.13
N SER A 119 -4.34 -1.69 16.87
CA SER A 119 -3.84 -3.07 16.95
C SER A 119 -3.71 -3.71 15.55
N ALA A 120 -2.95 -4.78 15.47
CA ALA A 120 -2.76 -5.49 14.22
C ALA A 120 -4.09 -5.84 13.53
N ASP A 121 -5.11 -6.22 14.30
CA ASP A 121 -6.44 -6.56 13.79
C ASP A 121 -7.38 -5.36 13.61
N GLY A 122 -7.13 -4.25 14.28
CA GLY A 122 -7.97 -3.04 14.20
C GLY A 122 -7.68 -2.16 12.99
N PHE A 123 -6.51 -2.30 12.38
CA PHE A 123 -6.12 -1.44 11.26
C PHE A 123 -6.78 -1.86 9.94
N MET A 124 -7.44 -0.90 9.29
CA MET A 124 -8.12 -1.14 8.01
C MET A 124 -7.16 -0.95 6.82
N PHE A 125 -6.65 -2.06 6.29
CA PHE A 125 -5.85 -2.04 5.07
C PHE A 125 -6.72 -1.73 3.85
N HIS A 126 -6.29 -0.79 3.02
CA HIS A 126 -7.05 -0.37 1.85
C HIS A 126 -6.15 0.25 0.77
N SER A 127 -6.66 0.29 -0.46
CA SER A 127 -6.07 1.07 -1.55
C SER A 127 -7.10 2.05 -2.11
N THR A 128 -6.81 3.33 -2.05
CA THR A 128 -7.71 4.39 -2.48
C THR A 128 -7.97 4.34 -3.98
N LEU A 129 -9.24 4.43 -4.37
CA LEU A 129 -9.71 4.57 -5.76
C LEU A 129 -10.06 6.02 -6.11
N ALA A 130 -10.73 6.71 -5.19
CA ALA A 130 -11.12 8.11 -5.34
C ALA A 130 -11.19 8.80 -3.98
N MET A 131 -10.83 10.07 -3.94
CA MET A 131 -10.83 10.89 -2.72
C MET A 131 -11.19 12.35 -3.02
N LYS A 132 -11.45 13.12 -1.96
CA LYS A 132 -11.83 14.56 -2.05
C LYS A 132 -13.07 14.75 -2.91
N LEU A 133 -14.03 13.83 -2.76
CA LEU A 133 -15.30 13.86 -3.48
C LEU A 133 -16.27 14.83 -2.80
N ASP A 134 -17.14 15.47 -3.60
CA ASP A 134 -18.32 16.11 -3.06
C ASP A 134 -19.33 15.05 -2.58
N TRP A 135 -20.29 15.46 -1.78
CA TRP A 135 -21.24 14.52 -1.16
C TRP A 135 -22.09 13.77 -2.19
N LEU A 136 -22.60 14.47 -3.21
CA LEU A 136 -23.47 13.85 -4.23
C LEU A 136 -22.72 12.81 -5.05
N THR A 137 -21.53 13.17 -5.53
CA THR A 137 -20.67 12.26 -6.28
C THR A 137 -20.30 11.04 -5.45
N PHE A 138 -19.97 11.23 -4.16
CA PHE A 138 -19.67 10.13 -3.25
C PHE A 138 -20.86 9.17 -3.10
N GLN A 139 -22.10 9.67 -2.91
CA GLN A 139 -23.29 8.82 -2.81
C GLN A 139 -23.58 8.06 -4.12
N ARG A 140 -23.39 8.71 -5.27
CA ARG A 140 -23.56 8.06 -6.58
C ARG A 140 -22.56 6.91 -6.77
N ILE A 141 -21.31 7.07 -6.36
CA ILE A 141 -20.29 6.02 -6.43
C ILE A 141 -20.63 4.88 -5.45
N LYS A 142 -21.07 5.19 -4.22
CA LYS A 142 -21.54 4.16 -3.27
C LYS A 142 -22.67 3.31 -3.86
N TRP A 143 -23.65 3.96 -4.44
CA TRP A 143 -24.77 3.26 -5.09
C TRP A 143 -24.32 2.41 -6.29
N TYR A 144 -23.38 2.91 -7.08
CA TYR A 144 -22.79 2.17 -8.20
C TYR A 144 -22.12 0.88 -7.73
N PHE A 145 -21.26 0.95 -6.71
CA PHE A 145 -20.55 -0.22 -6.20
C PHE A 145 -21.41 -1.25 -5.46
N ARG A 146 -22.54 -0.86 -4.90
CA ARG A 146 -23.50 -1.82 -4.31
C ARG A 146 -24.03 -2.85 -5.31
N ARG A 147 -23.88 -2.60 -6.59
CA ARG A 147 -24.37 -3.44 -7.68
C ARG A 147 -23.24 -4.13 -8.45
N GLN A 148 -22.00 -3.94 -8.03
CA GLN A 148 -20.85 -4.56 -8.65
C GLN A 148 -20.40 -5.76 -7.83
N GLU A 149 -20.11 -6.85 -8.52
CA GLU A 149 -19.43 -7.98 -7.88
C GLU A 149 -17.99 -7.62 -7.58
N SER A 150 -17.52 -8.06 -6.40
CA SER A 150 -16.13 -7.89 -6.01
C SER A 150 -15.29 -8.98 -6.65
N VAL A 151 -14.26 -8.60 -7.34
CA VAL A 151 -13.26 -9.54 -7.85
C VAL A 151 -12.17 -9.70 -6.80
N ILE A 152 -11.89 -10.93 -6.41
CA ILE A 152 -10.84 -11.24 -5.42
C ILE A 152 -9.54 -11.55 -6.16
N TYR A 153 -8.47 -10.86 -5.76
CA TYR A 153 -7.11 -11.10 -6.26
C TYR A 153 -6.16 -11.31 -5.10
N ARG A 154 -5.30 -12.32 -5.21
CA ARG A 154 -4.21 -12.58 -4.24
C ARG A 154 -2.90 -12.02 -4.76
N HIS A 155 -2.17 -11.36 -3.88
CA HIS A 155 -0.89 -10.74 -4.25
C HIS A 155 0.11 -10.75 -3.11
N HIS A 156 1.39 -10.63 -3.51
CA HIS A 156 2.51 -10.39 -2.60
C HIS A 156 2.97 -8.95 -2.72
N PRO A 157 3.20 -8.25 -1.61
CA PRO A 157 3.96 -7.02 -1.64
C PRO A 157 5.40 -7.32 -2.04
N ILE A 158 5.84 -6.75 -3.13
CA ILE A 158 7.22 -6.89 -3.59
C ILE A 158 8.13 -5.96 -2.80
N ARG A 159 7.64 -4.78 -2.41
CA ARG A 159 8.44 -3.74 -1.78
C ARG A 159 7.67 -2.94 -0.75
N ALA A 160 8.34 -2.66 0.37
CA ALA A 160 7.95 -1.60 1.28
C ALA A 160 8.71 -0.31 0.91
N THR A 161 8.00 0.82 0.87
CA THR A 161 8.54 2.10 0.42
C THR A 161 8.49 3.12 1.55
N LEU A 162 9.61 3.74 1.84
CA LEU A 162 9.69 4.94 2.67
C LEU A 162 9.73 6.18 1.76
N LEU A 163 8.70 7.00 1.86
CA LEU A 163 8.56 8.25 1.12
C LEU A 163 8.92 9.46 1.98
N ARG A 164 9.58 10.44 1.39
CA ARG A 164 9.81 11.78 1.93
C ARG A 164 9.24 12.82 0.98
N ASN A 165 8.25 13.60 1.44
CA ASN A 165 7.55 14.60 0.62
C ASN A 165 7.05 14.01 -0.72
N SER A 166 6.38 12.85 -0.65
CA SER A 166 5.86 12.09 -1.80
C SER A 166 6.92 11.59 -2.80
N ARG A 167 8.19 11.58 -2.42
CA ARG A 167 9.28 11.02 -3.23
C ARG A 167 9.90 9.83 -2.51
N ILE A 168 10.23 8.79 -3.24
CA ILE A 168 10.94 7.63 -2.69
C ILE A 168 12.26 8.10 -2.07
N LEU A 169 12.42 7.83 -0.78
CA LEU A 169 13.68 7.95 -0.07
C LEU A 169 14.44 6.63 -0.21
N PHE A 170 13.79 5.53 0.20
CA PHE A 170 14.28 4.16 0.05
C PHE A 170 13.11 3.22 -0.20
N GLU A 171 13.40 2.06 -0.80
CA GLU A 171 12.52 0.89 -0.83
C GLU A 171 13.27 -0.32 -0.27
N TYR A 172 12.57 -1.17 0.47
CA TYR A 172 13.04 -2.51 0.78
C TYR A 172 12.39 -3.51 -0.17
N ASP A 173 13.20 -4.26 -0.86
CA ASP A 173 12.79 -5.31 -1.79
C ASP A 173 12.75 -6.64 -1.06
N PHE A 174 11.55 -7.19 -0.85
CA PHE A 174 11.36 -8.47 -0.15
C PHE A 174 11.83 -9.67 -0.97
N ILE A 175 11.88 -9.54 -2.30
CA ILE A 175 12.30 -10.63 -3.21
C ILE A 175 13.82 -10.77 -3.21
N GLN A 176 14.54 -9.63 -3.23
CA GLN A 176 15.99 -9.59 -3.25
C GLN A 176 16.60 -9.34 -1.85
N GLU A 177 15.76 -9.23 -0.81
CA GLU A 177 16.13 -9.01 0.59
C GLU A 177 17.12 -7.84 0.79
N ARG A 178 16.89 -6.72 0.11
CA ARG A 178 17.81 -5.58 0.15
C ARG A 178 17.14 -4.23 0.07
N MET A 179 17.84 -3.23 0.61
CA MET A 179 17.48 -1.82 0.43
C MET A 179 17.82 -1.35 -0.99
N LEU A 180 16.89 -0.61 -1.56
CA LEU A 180 17.03 0.05 -2.86
C LEU A 180 17.06 1.56 -2.68
N SER A 181 18.04 2.22 -3.28
CA SER A 181 18.01 3.66 -3.49
C SER A 181 16.86 4.03 -4.44
N ARG A 182 16.48 5.31 -4.48
CA ARG A 182 15.45 5.80 -5.41
C ARG A 182 15.75 5.43 -6.87
N ALA A 183 16.99 5.52 -7.31
CA ALA A 183 17.39 5.19 -8.68
C ALA A 183 17.16 3.70 -8.98
N GLN A 184 17.56 2.82 -8.05
CA GLN A 184 17.33 1.37 -8.16
C GLN A 184 15.85 1.01 -8.10
N ALA A 185 15.09 1.63 -7.19
CA ALA A 185 13.65 1.43 -7.04
C ALA A 185 12.84 1.78 -8.30
N LEU A 186 13.31 2.77 -9.07
CA LEU A 186 12.68 3.20 -10.33
C LEU A 186 13.26 2.49 -11.57
N SER A 187 14.29 1.66 -11.41
CA SER A 187 14.93 0.94 -12.50
C SER A 187 14.01 -0.16 -13.07
N ARG A 188 13.80 -0.14 -14.38
CA ARG A 188 13.08 -1.21 -15.09
C ARG A 188 13.79 -2.55 -14.99
N ALA A 189 15.12 -2.56 -14.98
CA ALA A 189 15.91 -3.78 -14.86
C ALA A 189 15.75 -4.43 -13.49
N THR A 190 15.76 -3.62 -12.41
CA THR A 190 15.49 -4.11 -11.05
C THR A 190 14.08 -4.71 -10.96
N MET A 191 13.07 -4.00 -11.46
CA MET A 191 11.68 -4.44 -11.44
C MET A 191 11.46 -5.72 -12.27
N LYS A 192 12.10 -5.82 -13.44
CA LYS A 192 12.04 -7.02 -14.27
C LYS A 192 12.58 -8.24 -13.53
N ARG A 193 13.72 -8.09 -12.83
CA ARG A 193 14.32 -9.17 -12.03
C ARG A 193 13.37 -9.69 -10.97
N ASP A 194 12.69 -8.79 -10.24
CA ASP A 194 11.72 -9.20 -9.23
C ASP A 194 10.58 -10.04 -9.82
N PHE A 195 10.02 -9.59 -10.95
CA PHE A 195 8.97 -10.33 -11.64
C PHE A 195 9.44 -11.65 -12.23
N ASP A 196 10.68 -11.72 -12.72
CA ASP A 196 11.24 -12.96 -13.26
C ASP A 196 11.43 -14.01 -12.12
N ILE A 197 11.84 -13.58 -10.93
CA ILE A 197 11.90 -14.44 -9.74
C ILE A 197 10.49 -14.90 -9.30
N LEU A 198 9.53 -13.99 -9.22
CA LEU A 198 8.15 -14.31 -8.82
C LEU A 198 7.48 -15.31 -9.76
N LYS A 199 7.71 -15.22 -11.06
CA LYS A 199 7.17 -16.19 -12.03
C LYS A 199 7.65 -17.61 -11.75
N VAL A 200 8.91 -17.76 -11.35
CA VAL A 200 9.46 -19.08 -10.99
C VAL A 200 8.77 -19.62 -9.74
N TRP A 201 8.34 -18.77 -8.82
CA TRP A 201 7.62 -19.18 -7.62
C TRP A 201 6.16 -19.55 -7.91
N ASP A 202 5.47 -18.80 -8.81
CA ASP A 202 4.08 -19.07 -9.19
C ASP A 202 3.93 -20.41 -9.95
N ASP A 203 4.94 -20.81 -10.71
CA ASP A 203 4.92 -22.05 -11.50
C ASP A 203 5.10 -23.34 -10.65
N GLY A 204 5.33 -23.25 -9.37
CA GLY A 204 5.72 -24.42 -8.58
C GLY A 204 5.20 -24.61 -7.16
N SER A 205 4.53 -23.66 -6.51
CA SER A 205 4.33 -23.77 -5.06
C SER A 205 3.05 -23.23 -4.43
N TRP A 206 2.04 -22.85 -5.18
CA TRP A 206 0.87 -22.15 -4.64
C TRP A 206 -0.36 -23.02 -4.38
N GLU A 207 -0.32 -24.32 -4.69
CA GLU A 207 -1.47 -25.25 -4.51
C GLU A 207 -1.44 -26.05 -3.20
N SER A 208 -0.48 -25.85 -2.31
CA SER A 208 -0.41 -26.62 -1.07
C SER A 208 -0.23 -25.72 0.16
N GLY A 209 -1.35 -25.25 0.69
CA GLY A 209 -1.40 -24.58 1.99
C GLY A 209 -2.78 -24.05 2.31
#